data_89f5de3a4b01e8690b85773438d07dce
#
_entry.id   89f5de3a4b01e8690b85773438d07dce
#
_cell.length_a   1.000
_cell.length_b   1.000
_cell.length_c   1.000
_cell.angle_alpha   90.00
_cell.angle_beta   90.00
_cell.angle_gamma   90.00
#
_symmetry.space_group_name_H-M   'P 1'
#
loop_
_entity.id
_entity.type
_entity.pdbx_description
1 polymer ?
#
loop_
_entity_poly.entity_id
_entity_poly.type
_entity_poly.pdbx_seq_one_letter_code
_entity_poly.pdbx_strand_id
1 'polypeptide(L)'
;MKGRLTAIKNIAWAFAIVICLLAVFVGLLIAAFTRSGEEQFRAVPLGTKTTVKEEVVETGTRPADQSDGTLKTLAETTDAGQEYIDSLVFLCDSTLIGLRDYGILNGGTATTQVWSTPSGVISARDMADSKIVYPNDGSMITAANAAMIVQPKILVISMGNDGLGGIDQFEFMPIYKSLIRSIWENSPNTYIICLPLSSVTVDYAGNDGTTAAKCSEANTWIQTVCEETGAYYCDAMSAVQDPSGVLLQEFASSNGKTLNSTGLNQILQYLRYHAVTMD
;
A
#
# COMPACT_ATOMS: atom_id res chain seq x y z
N MET A 1 67.68 -3.69 11.09
CA MET A 1 66.65 -2.97 11.86
C MET A 1 66.25 -1.60 11.28
N LYS A 2 67.07 -0.92 10.45
CA LYS A 2 66.71 0.40 9.90
C LYS A 2 65.57 0.41 8.86
N GLY A 3 65.33 -0.64 8.12
CA GLY A 3 64.27 -0.67 7.07
C GLY A 3 62.84 -0.78 7.59
N ARG A 4 62.59 -1.38 8.76
CA ARG A 4 61.24 -1.48 9.37
C ARG A 4 60.75 -0.15 9.98
N LEU A 5 61.65 0.69 10.48
CA LEU A 5 61.29 2.00 11.07
C LEU A 5 60.85 2.99 9.98
N THR A 6 61.44 2.90 8.77
CA THR A 6 61.08 3.79 7.64
C THR A 6 59.70 3.41 7.06
N ALA A 7 59.34 2.11 6.99
CA ALA A 7 58.08 1.66 6.53
C ALA A 7 56.91 2.10 7.47
N ILE A 8 57.14 2.04 8.78
CA ILE A 8 56.12 2.45 9.78
C ILE A 8 55.91 3.99 9.72
N LYS A 9 56.97 4.77 9.52
CA LYS A 9 56.81 6.23 9.34
C LYS A 9 56.05 6.59 8.08
N ASN A 10 56.25 5.91 6.96
CA ASN A 10 55.55 6.16 5.72
C ASN A 10 54.06 5.78 5.82
N ILE A 11 53.72 4.71 6.54
CA ILE A 11 52.33 4.32 6.80
C ILE A 11 51.63 5.36 7.70
N ALA A 12 52.29 5.83 8.75
CA ALA A 12 51.73 6.87 9.64
C ALA A 12 51.47 8.20 8.89
N TRP A 13 52.37 8.59 7.96
CA TRP A 13 52.17 9.76 7.11
C TRP A 13 51.02 9.60 6.13
N ALA A 14 50.86 8.42 5.54
CA ALA A 14 49.73 8.12 4.65
C ALA A 14 48.35 8.20 5.40
N PHE A 15 48.30 7.68 6.63
CA PHE A 15 47.09 7.80 7.46
C PHE A 15 46.79 9.26 7.84
N ALA A 16 47.79 10.05 8.17
CA ALA A 16 47.63 11.48 8.48
C ALA A 16 47.04 12.24 7.29
N ILE A 17 47.52 11.97 6.07
CA ILE A 17 47.01 12.62 4.85
C ILE A 17 45.54 12.24 4.59
N VAL A 18 45.15 10.97 4.78
CA VAL A 18 43.78 10.51 4.59
C VAL A 18 42.84 11.17 5.60
N ILE A 19 43.24 11.31 6.87
CA ILE A 19 42.47 11.99 7.90
C ILE A 19 42.27 13.47 7.57
N CYS A 20 43.33 14.15 7.09
CA CYS A 20 43.22 15.56 6.67
C CYS A 20 42.30 15.74 5.46
N LEU A 21 42.32 14.84 4.49
CA LEU A 21 41.43 14.88 3.31
C LEU A 21 39.97 14.66 3.72
N LEU A 22 39.69 13.73 4.66
CA LEU A 22 38.36 13.50 5.20
C LEU A 22 37.84 14.72 5.96
N ALA A 23 38.68 15.37 6.76
CA ALA A 23 38.29 16.58 7.49
C ALA A 23 37.94 17.75 6.55
N VAL A 24 38.71 17.94 5.47
CA VAL A 24 38.42 18.96 4.44
C VAL A 24 37.12 18.62 3.70
N PHE A 25 36.85 17.35 3.38
CA PHE A 25 35.62 16.93 2.70
C PHE A 25 34.40 17.15 3.57
N VAL A 26 34.47 16.83 4.86
CA VAL A 26 33.37 17.09 5.83
C VAL A 26 33.17 18.61 5.99
N GLY A 27 34.23 19.39 6.06
CA GLY A 27 34.15 20.87 6.14
C GLY A 27 33.47 21.47 4.90
N LEU A 28 33.76 20.97 3.70
CA LEU A 28 33.11 21.41 2.46
C LEU A 28 31.63 21.02 2.40
N LEU A 29 31.25 19.85 2.91
CA LEU A 29 29.86 19.44 3.01
C LEU A 29 29.07 20.33 3.97
N ILE A 30 29.63 20.65 5.14
CA ILE A 30 28.98 21.56 6.10
C ILE A 30 28.85 22.97 5.49
N ALA A 31 29.87 23.47 4.80
CA ALA A 31 29.82 24.79 4.16
C ALA A 31 28.79 24.84 3.00
N ALA A 32 28.59 23.74 2.29
CA ALA A 32 27.56 23.63 1.25
C ALA A 32 26.15 23.63 1.84
N PHE A 33 25.95 22.95 2.99
CA PHE A 33 24.66 22.93 3.71
C PHE A 33 24.32 24.29 4.35
N THR A 34 25.28 25.00 4.92
CA THR A 34 25.05 26.32 5.51
C THR A 34 24.79 27.39 4.45
N ARG A 35 25.40 27.27 3.27
CA ARG A 35 25.22 28.25 2.18
C ARG A 35 23.85 28.12 1.49
N SER A 36 23.21 26.95 1.58
CA SER A 36 21.87 26.70 1.04
C SER A 36 20.75 27.25 1.92
N GLY A 37 21.03 27.63 3.17
CA GLY A 37 20.04 28.13 4.15
C GLY A 37 19.90 29.67 4.20
N GLU A 38 20.80 30.44 3.57
CA GLU A 38 20.80 31.91 3.71
C GLU A 38 20.13 32.69 2.57
N GLU A 39 19.64 32.04 1.50
CA GLU A 39 19.03 32.77 0.39
C GLU A 39 17.49 32.93 0.46
N GLN A 40 16.81 32.54 1.55
CA GLN A 40 15.33 32.63 1.62
C GLN A 40 14.76 33.66 2.59
N PHE A 41 15.51 34.64 3.10
CA PHE A 41 14.94 35.76 3.87
C PHE A 41 15.36 37.12 3.29
N ARG A 42 14.80 37.49 2.13
CA ARG A 42 14.80 38.88 1.68
C ARG A 42 13.40 39.44 1.87
N ALA A 43 13.25 40.30 2.88
CA ALA A 43 12.03 41.03 3.15
C ALA A 43 11.60 41.89 1.93
N VAL A 44 10.37 41.69 1.47
CA VAL A 44 9.71 42.53 0.45
C VAL A 44 9.00 43.68 1.18
N PRO A 45 9.15 44.96 0.72
CA PRO A 45 8.51 46.11 1.38
C PRO A 45 7.00 46.10 1.18
N LEU A 46 6.28 46.44 2.24
CA LEU A 46 4.84 46.68 2.28
C LEU A 46 4.44 47.81 1.32
N GLY A 47 3.61 47.52 0.35
CA GLY A 47 3.02 48.56 -0.49
C GLY A 47 1.92 48.06 -1.40
N THR A 48 0.71 48.54 -1.15
CA THR A 48 -0.47 48.66 -1.99
C THR A 48 -1.43 47.47 -2.05
N LYS A 49 -2.59 47.67 -1.40
CA LYS A 49 -3.80 46.83 -1.50
C LYS A 49 -4.28 46.82 -2.97
N THR A 50 -4.11 45.69 -3.63
CA THR A 50 -4.89 45.32 -4.80
C THR A 50 -5.80 44.17 -4.37
N THR A 51 -7.11 44.42 -4.40
CA THR A 51 -8.12 43.42 -4.14
C THR A 51 -8.12 42.45 -5.31
N VAL A 52 -7.32 41.38 -5.19
CA VAL A 52 -7.46 40.19 -6.03
C VAL A 52 -8.60 39.40 -5.40
N LYS A 53 -9.70 39.24 -6.15
CA LYS A 53 -10.66 38.18 -5.82
C LYS A 53 -9.89 36.87 -5.80
N GLU A 54 -9.69 36.36 -4.61
CA GLU A 54 -9.24 35.00 -4.39
C GLU A 54 -10.37 34.10 -4.90
N GLU A 55 -10.18 33.57 -6.11
CA GLU A 55 -10.93 32.43 -6.59
C GLU A 55 -10.49 31.29 -5.68
N VAL A 56 -11.33 30.97 -4.69
CA VAL A 56 -11.18 29.79 -3.83
C VAL A 56 -11.31 28.60 -4.78
N VAL A 57 -10.19 28.10 -5.27
CA VAL A 57 -10.09 26.74 -5.74
C VAL A 57 -10.38 25.90 -4.49
N GLU A 58 -11.62 25.46 -4.34
CA GLU A 58 -11.93 24.36 -3.43
C GLU A 58 -11.09 23.16 -3.86
N THR A 59 -9.88 23.08 -3.35
CA THR A 59 -9.19 21.80 -3.25
C THR A 59 -10.04 21.00 -2.27
N GLY A 60 -10.88 20.15 -2.81
CA GLY A 60 -11.67 19.19 -2.04
C GLY A 60 -10.70 18.24 -1.32
N THR A 61 -10.16 18.73 -0.22
CA THR A 61 -9.42 17.89 0.73
C THR A 61 -10.47 17.03 1.39
N ARG A 62 -10.57 15.77 0.98
CA ARG A 62 -11.31 14.78 1.77
C ARG A 62 -10.56 14.66 3.10
N PRO A 63 -11.12 15.11 4.22
CA PRO A 63 -10.44 14.98 5.51
C PRO A 63 -10.30 13.50 5.82
N ALA A 64 -9.11 13.09 6.26
CA ALA A 64 -8.75 11.72 6.61
C ALA A 64 -9.57 11.12 7.79
N ASP A 65 -10.60 11.81 8.29
CA ASP A 65 -11.43 11.44 9.45
C ASP A 65 -12.91 11.78 9.22
N GLN A 66 -13.45 11.52 8.03
CA GLN A 66 -14.90 11.61 7.78
C GLN A 66 -15.58 10.25 7.84
N SER A 67 -15.31 9.49 8.89
CA SER A 67 -16.22 8.44 9.26
C SER A 67 -17.40 9.07 10.02
N ASP A 68 -18.61 8.88 9.48
CA ASP A 68 -19.86 9.15 10.20
C ASP A 68 -20.26 7.97 11.11
N GLY A 69 -19.35 7.00 11.30
CA GLY A 69 -19.60 5.76 12.04
C GLY A 69 -20.46 4.76 11.29
N THR A 70 -20.65 4.92 9.97
CA THR A 70 -21.47 4.01 9.14
C THR A 70 -20.59 3.21 8.22
N LEU A 71 -20.82 1.90 8.13
CA LEU A 71 -20.16 1.04 7.15
C LEU A 71 -20.66 1.37 5.73
N LYS A 72 -19.76 1.86 4.89
CA LYS A 72 -20.02 2.18 3.48
C LYS A 72 -19.82 0.95 2.60
N THR A 73 -20.81 0.06 2.58
CA THR A 73 -20.78 -1.11 1.69
C THR A 73 -21.14 -0.71 0.27
N LEU A 74 -20.34 -1.11 -0.71
CA LEU A 74 -20.66 -0.90 -2.12
C LEU A 74 -21.85 -1.77 -2.52
N ALA A 75 -22.92 -1.13 -2.99
CA ALA A 75 -24.10 -1.80 -3.51
C ALA A 75 -23.89 -2.25 -4.96
N GLU A 76 -24.73 -3.17 -5.42
CA GLU A 76 -24.74 -3.59 -6.81
C GLU A 76 -25.10 -2.41 -7.73
N THR A 77 -24.33 -2.29 -8.82
CA THR A 77 -24.48 -1.28 -9.87
C THR A 77 -24.68 -1.94 -11.22
N THR A 78 -24.96 -1.16 -12.25
CA THR A 78 -24.77 -1.62 -13.63
C THR A 78 -23.30 -1.93 -13.88
N ASP A 79 -23.02 -2.83 -14.85
CA ASP A 79 -21.64 -3.15 -15.24
C ASP A 79 -20.84 -1.90 -15.61
N ALA A 80 -19.84 -1.56 -14.80
CA ALA A 80 -18.96 -0.41 -15.01
C ALA A 80 -17.89 -0.63 -16.11
N GLY A 81 -17.84 -1.84 -16.68
CA GLY A 81 -16.98 -2.16 -17.80
C GLY A 81 -15.51 -2.39 -17.47
N GLN A 82 -14.73 -2.63 -18.52
CA GLN A 82 -13.30 -2.88 -18.39
C GLN A 82 -12.53 -1.62 -18.00
N GLU A 83 -12.97 -0.44 -18.43
CA GLU A 83 -12.32 0.84 -18.09
C GLU A 83 -12.30 1.07 -16.57
N TYR A 84 -13.33 0.63 -15.86
CA TYR A 84 -13.34 0.68 -14.40
C TYR A 84 -12.24 -0.19 -13.81
N ILE A 85 -12.11 -1.45 -14.26
CA ILE A 85 -11.03 -2.36 -13.81
C ILE A 85 -9.66 -1.77 -14.14
N ASP A 86 -9.49 -1.17 -15.33
CA ASP A 86 -8.22 -0.56 -15.75
C ASP A 86 -7.86 0.69 -14.91
N SER A 87 -8.84 1.29 -14.24
CA SER A 87 -8.63 2.43 -13.33
C SER A 87 -8.26 2.03 -11.89
N LEU A 88 -8.42 0.75 -11.53
CA LEU A 88 -8.13 0.27 -10.18
C LEU A 88 -6.63 0.02 -9.98
N VAL A 89 -6.16 0.32 -8.78
CA VAL A 89 -4.88 -0.16 -8.26
C VAL A 89 -5.17 -1.13 -7.12
N PHE A 90 -4.47 -2.25 -7.08
CA PHE A 90 -4.63 -3.32 -6.09
C PHE A 90 -3.42 -3.37 -5.17
N LEU A 91 -3.60 -3.00 -3.91
CA LEU A 91 -2.63 -3.25 -2.84
C LEU A 91 -3.00 -4.59 -2.20
N CYS A 92 -2.17 -5.60 -2.40
CA CYS A 92 -2.55 -6.94 -2.02
C CYS A 92 -1.40 -7.80 -1.49
N ASP A 93 -1.77 -8.77 -0.66
CA ASP A 93 -0.95 -9.90 -0.24
C ASP A 93 -1.08 -11.10 -1.21
N SER A 94 -0.73 -12.29 -0.74
CA SER A 94 -0.76 -13.51 -1.55
C SER A 94 -2.14 -13.88 -2.13
N THR A 95 -3.21 -13.30 -1.63
CA THR A 95 -4.58 -13.59 -2.08
C THR A 95 -4.81 -13.14 -3.53
N LEU A 96 -4.44 -11.90 -3.86
CA LEU A 96 -4.69 -11.32 -5.18
C LEU A 96 -3.43 -11.15 -6.05
N ILE A 97 -2.24 -11.55 -5.57
CA ILE A 97 -1.00 -11.44 -6.35
C ILE A 97 -1.08 -12.11 -7.72
N GLY A 98 -1.92 -13.13 -7.86
CA GLY A 98 -2.19 -13.81 -9.12
C GLY A 98 -2.76 -12.90 -10.21
N LEU A 99 -3.33 -11.73 -9.88
CA LEU A 99 -3.72 -10.72 -10.87
C LEU A 99 -2.52 -10.31 -11.74
N ARG A 100 -1.33 -10.18 -11.13
CA ARG A 100 -0.06 -9.94 -11.81
C ARG A 100 0.51 -11.22 -12.39
N ASP A 101 0.62 -12.26 -11.58
CA ASP A 101 1.38 -13.47 -11.91
C ASP A 101 0.74 -14.30 -13.04
N TYR A 102 -0.58 -14.26 -13.18
CA TYR A 102 -1.31 -14.85 -14.31
C TYR A 102 -1.54 -13.86 -15.46
N GLY A 103 -1.10 -12.60 -15.32
CA GLY A 103 -1.23 -11.59 -16.37
C GLY A 103 -2.67 -11.21 -16.70
N ILE A 104 -3.57 -11.18 -15.71
CA ILE A 104 -5.01 -10.98 -15.90
C ILE A 104 -5.34 -9.51 -16.23
N LEU A 105 -4.62 -8.58 -15.63
CA LEU A 105 -4.85 -7.13 -15.79
C LEU A 105 -4.16 -6.58 -17.04
N ASN A 106 -4.52 -5.36 -17.40
CA ASN A 106 -3.85 -4.64 -18.49
C ASN A 106 -2.34 -4.55 -18.24
N GLY A 107 -1.52 -4.78 -19.29
CA GLY A 107 -0.07 -4.92 -19.19
C GLY A 107 0.41 -6.34 -18.82
N GLY A 108 -0.49 -7.29 -18.57
CA GLY A 108 -0.14 -8.68 -18.27
C GLY A 108 0.70 -8.80 -16.99
N THR A 109 1.76 -9.59 -17.01
CA THR A 109 2.68 -9.75 -15.87
C THR A 109 3.53 -8.50 -15.57
N ALA A 110 3.54 -7.52 -16.48
CA ALA A 110 4.17 -6.21 -16.30
C ALA A 110 3.15 -5.12 -15.89
N THR A 111 1.97 -5.51 -15.41
CA THR A 111 0.93 -4.56 -14.99
C THR A 111 1.45 -3.62 -13.90
N THR A 112 1.07 -2.35 -13.98
CA THR A 112 1.35 -1.34 -12.95
C THR A 112 0.24 -1.23 -11.89
N GLN A 113 -0.85 -2.00 -12.08
CA GLN A 113 -2.01 -1.95 -11.21
C GLN A 113 -1.86 -2.77 -9.91
N VAL A 114 -0.84 -3.64 -9.80
CA VAL A 114 -0.65 -4.50 -8.61
C VAL A 114 0.53 -4.02 -7.78
N TRP A 115 0.24 -3.62 -6.56
CA TRP A 115 1.21 -3.21 -5.55
C TRP A 115 1.35 -4.32 -4.51
N SER A 116 2.48 -4.98 -4.52
CA SER A 116 2.79 -6.08 -3.60
C SER A 116 4.30 -6.26 -3.48
N THR A 117 4.75 -7.16 -2.63
CA THR A 117 6.15 -7.60 -2.58
C THR A 117 6.50 -8.43 -3.82
N PRO A 118 7.77 -8.71 -4.09
CA PRO A 118 8.16 -9.61 -5.18
C PRO A 118 7.53 -11.00 -5.07
N SER A 119 7.41 -11.53 -3.85
CA SER A 119 6.82 -12.83 -3.58
C SER A 119 5.28 -12.81 -3.46
N GLY A 120 4.68 -11.63 -3.37
CA GLY A 120 3.27 -11.48 -3.06
C GLY A 120 2.93 -11.62 -1.57
N VAL A 121 3.86 -12.11 -0.74
CA VAL A 121 3.58 -12.34 0.69
C VAL A 121 3.79 -11.06 1.49
N ILE A 122 2.77 -10.65 2.23
CA ILE A 122 2.81 -9.52 3.16
C ILE A 122 2.12 -9.96 4.47
N SER A 123 2.90 -10.08 5.54
CA SER A 123 2.35 -10.44 6.84
C SER A 123 1.33 -9.41 7.33
N ALA A 124 0.24 -9.88 7.93
CA ALA A 124 -0.77 -9.01 8.56
C ALA A 124 -0.16 -8.04 9.59
N ARG A 125 0.92 -8.44 10.27
CA ARG A 125 1.63 -7.57 11.23
C ARG A 125 2.42 -6.44 10.57
N ASP A 126 2.87 -6.66 9.34
CA ASP A 126 3.78 -5.73 8.65
C ASP A 126 3.08 -4.92 7.54
N MET A 127 1.75 -5.11 7.33
CA MET A 127 1.05 -4.57 6.16
C MET A 127 1.09 -3.05 6.05
N ALA A 128 1.22 -2.32 7.15
CA ALA A 128 1.30 -0.86 7.13
C ALA A 128 2.68 -0.34 6.69
N ASP A 129 3.75 -1.07 7.04
CA ASP A 129 5.14 -0.64 6.85
C ASP A 129 5.87 -1.43 5.77
N SER A 130 5.25 -2.50 5.23
CA SER A 130 5.85 -3.32 4.19
C SER A 130 6.15 -2.51 2.94
N LYS A 131 7.31 -2.82 2.36
CA LYS A 131 7.69 -2.25 1.07
C LYS A 131 7.16 -3.11 -0.06
N ILE A 132 6.49 -2.46 -0.99
CA ILE A 132 6.04 -3.03 -2.24
C ILE A 132 7.04 -2.75 -3.35
N VAL A 133 7.01 -3.53 -4.42
CA VAL A 133 7.70 -3.19 -5.67
C VAL A 133 6.93 -2.07 -6.35
N TYR A 134 7.55 -0.90 -6.48
CA TYR A 134 6.96 0.20 -7.26
C TYR A 134 7.04 -0.15 -8.75
N PRO A 135 5.89 -0.29 -9.44
CA PRO A 135 5.89 -0.91 -10.77
C PRO A 135 6.63 -0.14 -11.85
N ASN A 136 6.80 1.19 -11.70
CA ASN A 136 7.38 2.02 -12.75
C ASN A 136 8.91 1.90 -12.84
N ASP A 137 9.60 1.61 -11.72
CA ASP A 137 11.07 1.56 -11.68
C ASP A 137 11.63 0.38 -10.90
N GLY A 138 10.78 -0.45 -10.29
CA GLY A 138 11.18 -1.60 -9.49
C GLY A 138 11.73 -1.28 -8.10
N SER A 139 11.71 -0.01 -7.66
CA SER A 139 12.17 0.38 -6.33
C SER A 139 11.25 -0.18 -5.23
N MET A 140 11.83 -0.40 -4.04
CA MET A 140 11.10 -0.89 -2.88
C MET A 140 10.67 0.28 -1.99
N ILE A 141 9.38 0.65 -2.06
CA ILE A 141 8.80 1.76 -1.31
C ILE A 141 7.53 1.31 -0.54
N THR A 142 7.11 2.08 0.45
CA THR A 142 5.85 1.80 1.15
C THR A 142 4.63 2.10 0.27
N ALA A 143 3.49 1.49 0.58
CA ALA A 143 2.24 1.78 -0.13
C ALA A 143 1.86 3.27 -0.05
N ALA A 144 2.11 3.93 1.08
CA ALA A 144 1.90 5.37 1.27
C ALA A 144 2.76 6.21 0.30
N ASN A 145 4.06 5.86 0.15
CA ASN A 145 4.93 6.55 -0.80
C ASN A 145 4.51 6.30 -2.25
N ALA A 146 4.08 5.09 -2.59
CA ALA A 146 3.53 4.80 -3.91
C ALA A 146 2.26 5.62 -4.17
N ALA A 147 1.37 5.73 -3.18
CA ALA A 147 0.16 6.57 -3.28
C ALA A 147 0.50 8.05 -3.46
N MET A 148 1.52 8.56 -2.78
CA MET A 148 2.00 9.94 -2.96
C MET A 148 2.46 10.20 -4.40
N ILE A 149 3.14 9.24 -5.02
CA ILE A 149 3.69 9.40 -6.38
C ILE A 149 2.59 9.22 -7.44
N VAL A 150 1.75 8.19 -7.30
CA VAL A 150 0.78 7.78 -8.33
C VAL A 150 -0.54 8.55 -8.24
N GLN A 151 -0.97 8.95 -7.02
CA GLN A 151 -2.27 9.56 -6.74
C GLN A 151 -3.41 8.74 -7.38
N PRO A 152 -3.54 7.44 -7.04
CA PRO A 152 -4.55 6.59 -7.68
C PRO A 152 -5.95 7.10 -7.36
N LYS A 153 -6.85 7.10 -8.35
CA LYS A 153 -8.25 7.46 -8.12
C LYS A 153 -8.92 6.46 -7.20
N ILE A 154 -8.69 5.16 -7.43
CA ILE A 154 -9.27 4.06 -6.65
C ILE A 154 -8.16 3.09 -6.28
N LEU A 155 -8.06 2.79 -4.99
CA LEU A 155 -7.15 1.78 -4.43
C LEU A 155 -7.97 0.69 -3.75
N VAL A 156 -7.84 -0.54 -4.25
CA VAL A 156 -8.44 -1.73 -3.67
C VAL A 156 -7.43 -2.39 -2.75
N ILE A 157 -7.77 -2.56 -1.47
CA ILE A 157 -6.93 -3.22 -0.47
C ILE A 157 -7.46 -4.63 -0.21
N SER A 158 -6.62 -5.63 -0.43
CA SER A 158 -6.85 -7.04 -0.09
C SER A 158 -5.63 -7.56 0.65
N MET A 159 -5.58 -7.33 1.94
CA MET A 159 -4.42 -7.63 2.79
C MET A 159 -4.84 -8.16 4.15
N GLY A 160 -4.00 -9.00 4.73
CA GLY A 160 -4.19 -9.54 6.06
C GLY A 160 -4.35 -11.06 6.12
N ASN A 161 -4.36 -11.77 4.99
CA ASN A 161 -4.44 -13.23 4.93
C ASN A 161 -3.12 -13.90 5.33
N ASP A 162 -1.98 -13.27 4.98
CA ASP A 162 -0.68 -13.83 5.33
C ASP A 162 -0.38 -13.59 6.81
N GLY A 163 -0.21 -14.67 7.56
CA GLY A 163 0.01 -14.61 9.01
C GLY A 163 -1.24 -14.40 9.87
N LEU A 164 -2.45 -14.52 9.28
CA LEU A 164 -3.73 -14.30 9.97
C LEU A 164 -3.90 -15.15 11.22
N GLY A 165 -3.48 -16.42 11.18
CA GLY A 165 -3.61 -17.32 12.32
C GLY A 165 -2.82 -16.91 13.57
N GLY A 166 -1.83 -16.04 13.43
CA GLY A 166 -0.98 -15.57 14.51
C GLY A 166 -1.33 -14.18 15.05
N ILE A 167 -2.42 -13.54 14.58
CA ILE A 167 -2.79 -12.17 14.98
C ILE A 167 -4.21 -12.11 15.52
N ASP A 168 -4.46 -11.22 16.46
CA ASP A 168 -5.81 -10.94 16.98
C ASP A 168 -6.31 -9.56 16.54
N GLN A 169 -7.57 -9.26 16.90
CA GLN A 169 -8.21 -7.99 16.53
C GLN A 169 -7.48 -6.76 17.09
N PHE A 170 -6.87 -6.88 18.29
CA PHE A 170 -6.22 -5.75 18.96
C PHE A 170 -4.91 -5.36 18.29
N GLU A 171 -4.26 -6.31 17.62
CA GLU A 171 -3.09 -6.06 16.78
C GLU A 171 -3.51 -5.70 15.33
N PHE A 172 -4.44 -6.45 14.73
CA PHE A 172 -4.83 -6.30 13.33
C PHE A 172 -5.45 -4.94 13.02
N MET A 173 -6.48 -4.54 13.77
CA MET A 173 -7.24 -3.34 13.45
C MET A 173 -6.42 -2.05 13.51
N PRO A 174 -5.56 -1.79 14.53
CA PRO A 174 -4.70 -0.61 14.52
C PRO A 174 -3.75 -0.56 13.34
N ILE A 175 -3.17 -1.70 12.94
CA ILE A 175 -2.25 -1.79 11.79
C ILE A 175 -3.00 -1.47 10.49
N TYR A 176 -4.17 -2.08 10.29
CA TYR A 176 -4.98 -1.85 9.09
C TYR A 176 -5.46 -0.38 9.00
N LYS A 177 -5.89 0.21 10.12
CA LYS A 177 -6.23 1.64 10.19
C LYS A 177 -5.03 2.54 9.88
N SER A 178 -3.84 2.20 10.39
CA SER A 178 -2.60 2.92 10.10
C SER A 178 -2.27 2.88 8.60
N LEU A 179 -2.43 1.72 7.94
CA LEU A 179 -2.25 1.59 6.50
C LEU A 179 -3.17 2.55 5.72
N ILE A 180 -4.48 2.52 6.01
CA ILE A 180 -5.45 3.39 5.34
C ILE A 180 -5.12 4.87 5.54
N ARG A 181 -4.83 5.28 6.79
CA ARG A 181 -4.52 6.67 7.13
C ARG A 181 -3.26 7.15 6.43
N SER A 182 -2.18 6.35 6.46
CA SER A 182 -0.92 6.70 5.79
C SER A 182 -1.08 6.89 4.27
N ILE A 183 -1.97 6.12 3.64
CA ILE A 183 -2.30 6.30 2.22
C ILE A 183 -3.04 7.62 2.02
N TRP A 184 -4.07 7.93 2.81
CA TRP A 184 -4.83 9.17 2.67
C TRP A 184 -4.02 10.43 3.01
N GLU A 185 -3.11 10.36 3.97
CA GLU A 185 -2.17 11.46 4.26
C GLU A 185 -1.32 11.83 3.04
N ASN A 186 -1.02 10.86 2.18
CA ASN A 186 -0.19 11.03 0.99
C ASN A 186 -1.00 11.12 -0.32
N SER A 187 -2.25 10.68 -0.34
CA SER A 187 -3.16 10.71 -1.49
C SER A 187 -4.61 10.91 -1.02
N PRO A 188 -4.97 12.14 -0.58
CA PRO A 188 -6.22 12.41 0.12
C PRO A 188 -7.48 12.21 -0.75
N ASN A 189 -7.35 12.27 -2.08
CA ASN A 189 -8.47 12.10 -3.02
C ASN A 189 -8.68 10.65 -3.48
N THR A 190 -7.88 9.70 -2.98
CA THR A 190 -8.02 8.28 -3.33
C THR A 190 -9.25 7.68 -2.68
N TYR A 191 -10.12 7.05 -3.47
CA TYR A 191 -11.18 6.17 -2.96
C TYR A 191 -10.56 4.84 -2.54
N ILE A 192 -10.62 4.52 -1.25
CA ILE A 192 -10.11 3.24 -0.74
C ILE A 192 -11.28 2.26 -0.60
N ILE A 193 -11.12 1.08 -1.24
CA ILE A 193 -12.06 -0.03 -1.17
C ILE A 193 -11.34 -1.19 -0.47
N CYS A 194 -11.84 -1.62 0.68
CA CYS A 194 -11.33 -2.78 1.39
C CYS A 194 -12.14 -4.01 1.01
N LEU A 195 -11.46 -5.08 0.60
CA LEU A 195 -12.06 -6.40 0.38
C LEU A 195 -11.97 -7.23 1.66
N PRO A 196 -12.92 -8.14 1.90
CA PRO A 196 -12.76 -9.17 2.92
C PRO A 196 -11.58 -10.08 2.59
N LEU A 197 -11.08 -10.78 3.58
CA LEU A 197 -10.08 -11.83 3.42
C LEU A 197 -10.69 -13.02 2.69
N SER A 198 -9.93 -13.62 1.78
CA SER A 198 -10.29 -14.90 1.21
C SER A 198 -10.29 -15.97 2.30
N SER A 199 -11.30 -16.82 2.28
CA SER A 199 -11.34 -18.00 3.13
C SER A 199 -10.41 -19.09 2.58
N VAL A 200 -10.40 -20.22 3.26
CA VAL A 200 -9.69 -21.43 2.84
C VAL A 200 -10.67 -22.50 2.40
N THR A 201 -10.23 -23.44 1.57
CA THR A 201 -11.04 -24.59 1.16
C THR A 201 -11.26 -25.56 2.32
N VAL A 202 -12.26 -26.44 2.19
CA VAL A 202 -12.55 -27.48 3.20
C VAL A 202 -11.36 -28.40 3.43
N ASP A 203 -10.55 -28.64 2.40
CA ASP A 203 -9.38 -29.55 2.45
C ASP A 203 -8.08 -28.82 2.79
N TYR A 204 -8.15 -27.53 3.17
CA TYR A 204 -6.94 -26.80 3.53
C TYR A 204 -6.24 -27.38 4.75
N ALA A 205 -5.00 -27.83 4.56
CA ALA A 205 -4.19 -28.49 5.58
C ALA A 205 -3.00 -27.64 6.05
N GLY A 206 -3.06 -26.32 5.91
CA GLY A 206 -1.99 -25.42 6.35
C GLY A 206 -1.85 -25.38 7.87
N ASN A 207 -0.60 -25.19 8.33
CA ASN A 207 -0.27 -25.14 9.76
C ASN A 207 -0.09 -23.71 10.29
N ASP A 208 -0.56 -22.72 9.53
CA ASP A 208 -0.40 -21.28 9.85
C ASP A 208 -1.51 -20.73 10.75
N GLY A 209 -2.44 -21.58 11.22
CA GLY A 209 -3.58 -21.20 12.05
C GLY A 209 -4.72 -20.51 11.28
N THR A 210 -4.61 -20.38 9.95
CA THR A 210 -5.69 -19.83 9.13
C THR A 210 -6.80 -20.88 8.99
N THR A 211 -8.02 -20.49 9.32
CA THR A 211 -9.25 -21.31 9.17
C THR A 211 -10.36 -20.45 8.57
N ALA A 212 -11.40 -21.06 7.99
CA ALA A 212 -12.56 -20.33 7.49
C ALA A 212 -13.21 -19.49 8.61
N ALA A 213 -13.31 -20.02 9.82
CA ALA A 213 -13.84 -19.27 10.97
C ALA A 213 -12.97 -18.07 11.32
N LYS A 214 -11.62 -18.20 11.28
CA LYS A 214 -10.70 -17.10 11.54
C LYS A 214 -10.77 -16.01 10.44
N CYS A 215 -10.94 -16.41 9.18
CA CYS A 215 -11.16 -15.47 8.08
C CYS A 215 -12.49 -14.71 8.27
N SER A 216 -13.56 -15.41 8.62
CA SER A 216 -14.86 -14.79 8.89
C SER A 216 -14.80 -13.81 10.08
N GLU A 217 -14.12 -14.18 11.16
CA GLU A 217 -13.88 -13.30 12.31
C GLU A 217 -13.12 -12.03 11.87
N ALA A 218 -12.01 -12.18 11.15
CA ALA A 218 -11.19 -11.06 10.69
C ALA A 218 -11.93 -10.16 9.69
N ASN A 219 -12.87 -10.69 8.92
CA ASN A 219 -13.70 -9.90 8.03
C ASN A 219 -14.61 -8.93 8.81
N THR A 220 -15.05 -9.28 10.02
CA THR A 220 -15.76 -8.34 10.91
C THR A 220 -14.83 -7.21 11.38
N TRP A 221 -13.55 -7.48 11.59
CA TRP A 221 -12.56 -6.46 11.94
C TRP A 221 -12.35 -5.47 10.78
N ILE A 222 -12.27 -5.97 9.53
CA ILE A 222 -12.13 -5.10 8.35
C ILE A 222 -13.37 -4.23 8.20
N GLN A 223 -14.59 -4.75 8.40
CA GLN A 223 -15.82 -3.96 8.39
C GLN A 223 -15.76 -2.84 9.43
N THR A 224 -15.36 -3.16 10.67
CA THR A 224 -15.19 -2.15 11.74
C THR A 224 -14.12 -1.11 11.37
N VAL A 225 -13.01 -1.53 10.75
CA VAL A 225 -11.98 -0.58 10.27
C VAL A 225 -12.56 0.34 9.18
N CYS A 226 -13.34 -0.18 8.23
CA CYS A 226 -14.00 0.64 7.21
C CYS A 226 -15.00 1.62 7.83
N GLU A 227 -15.79 1.18 8.80
CA GLU A 227 -16.73 2.00 9.55
C GLU A 227 -16.02 3.14 10.30
N GLU A 228 -14.92 2.84 10.98
CA GLU A 228 -14.15 3.82 11.75
C GLU A 228 -13.27 4.75 10.90
N THR A 229 -12.90 4.36 9.69
CA THR A 229 -12.05 5.17 8.80
C THR A 229 -12.84 5.89 7.71
N GLY A 230 -14.03 5.39 7.36
CA GLY A 230 -14.82 5.87 6.22
C GLY A 230 -14.38 5.30 4.87
N ALA A 231 -13.52 4.28 4.86
CA ALA A 231 -13.21 3.50 3.65
C ALA A 231 -14.44 2.71 3.19
N TYR A 232 -14.51 2.41 1.90
CA TYR A 232 -15.56 1.56 1.36
C TYR A 232 -15.26 0.08 1.64
N TYR A 233 -16.31 -0.69 1.89
CA TYR A 233 -16.25 -2.15 1.97
C TYR A 233 -16.91 -2.75 0.74
N CYS A 234 -16.28 -3.76 0.11
CA CYS A 234 -16.82 -4.47 -1.03
C CYS A 234 -16.70 -5.97 -0.81
N ASP A 235 -17.82 -6.67 -0.68
CA ASP A 235 -17.87 -8.11 -0.35
C ASP A 235 -17.54 -9.02 -1.55
N ALA A 236 -16.48 -8.69 -2.28
CA ALA A 236 -16.11 -9.41 -3.50
C ALA A 236 -15.76 -10.89 -3.25
N MET A 237 -15.31 -11.24 -2.04
CA MET A 237 -14.97 -12.64 -1.74
C MET A 237 -16.18 -13.56 -1.65
N SER A 238 -17.39 -13.03 -1.45
CA SER A 238 -18.64 -13.81 -1.54
C SER A 238 -18.84 -14.47 -2.90
N ALA A 239 -18.28 -13.91 -3.97
CA ALA A 239 -18.37 -14.47 -5.33
C ALA A 239 -17.56 -15.77 -5.52
N VAL A 240 -16.68 -16.11 -4.59
CA VAL A 240 -15.80 -17.31 -4.67
C VAL A 240 -15.97 -18.26 -3.49
N GLN A 241 -16.95 -17.99 -2.63
CA GLN A 241 -17.25 -18.77 -1.41
C GLN A 241 -18.61 -19.43 -1.49
N ASP A 242 -18.76 -20.49 -0.74
CA ASP A 242 -20.08 -21.08 -0.51
C ASP A 242 -20.89 -20.27 0.54
N PRO A 243 -22.19 -20.57 0.76
CA PRO A 243 -22.99 -19.86 1.76
C PRO A 243 -22.49 -19.96 3.21
N SER A 244 -21.57 -20.86 3.52
CA SER A 244 -20.92 -20.98 4.83
C SER A 244 -19.63 -20.16 4.94
N GLY A 245 -19.24 -19.47 3.86
CA GLY A 245 -18.03 -18.65 3.80
C GLY A 245 -16.74 -19.44 3.56
N VAL A 246 -16.85 -20.66 3.06
CA VAL A 246 -15.70 -21.52 2.69
C VAL A 246 -15.33 -21.28 1.24
N LEU A 247 -14.04 -21.13 0.94
CA LEU A 247 -13.55 -20.98 -0.43
C LEU A 247 -13.88 -22.21 -1.27
N LEU A 248 -14.55 -21.99 -2.40
CA LEU A 248 -14.88 -23.06 -3.34
C LEU A 248 -13.61 -23.58 -4.03
N GLN A 249 -13.49 -24.91 -4.11
CA GLN A 249 -12.31 -25.59 -4.65
C GLN A 249 -12.01 -25.18 -6.11
N GLU A 250 -13.03 -24.92 -6.91
CA GLU A 250 -12.91 -24.49 -8.31
C GLU A 250 -12.26 -23.10 -8.46
N PHE A 251 -12.31 -22.26 -7.43
CA PHE A 251 -11.70 -20.93 -7.41
C PHE A 251 -10.36 -20.89 -6.68
N ALA A 252 -10.00 -21.96 -5.97
CA ALA A 252 -8.77 -22.06 -5.21
C ALA A 252 -7.60 -22.52 -6.08
N SER A 253 -6.41 -22.05 -5.76
CA SER A 253 -5.16 -22.66 -6.19
C SER A 253 -4.93 -24.00 -5.46
N SER A 254 -3.95 -24.78 -5.89
CA SER A 254 -3.63 -26.09 -5.31
C SER A 254 -3.29 -26.05 -3.82
N ASN A 255 -2.96 -24.89 -3.27
CA ASN A 255 -2.69 -24.72 -1.83
C ASN A 255 -3.96 -24.57 -0.99
N GLY A 256 -5.15 -24.45 -1.59
CA GLY A 256 -6.43 -24.32 -0.90
C GLY A 256 -6.65 -22.98 -0.17
N LYS A 257 -5.76 -21.98 -0.37
CA LYS A 257 -5.80 -20.69 0.33
C LYS A 257 -5.83 -19.48 -0.63
N THR A 258 -5.03 -19.52 -1.69
CA THR A 258 -4.99 -18.44 -2.68
C THR A 258 -5.92 -18.71 -3.83
N LEU A 259 -6.31 -17.67 -4.56
CA LEU A 259 -7.19 -17.79 -5.70
C LEU A 259 -6.44 -18.24 -6.96
N ASN A 260 -7.07 -19.06 -7.77
CA ASN A 260 -6.62 -19.36 -9.14
C ASN A 260 -7.12 -18.27 -10.10
N SER A 261 -6.76 -18.38 -11.38
CA SER A 261 -7.16 -17.39 -12.40
C SER A 261 -8.69 -17.26 -12.54
N THR A 262 -9.44 -18.34 -12.38
CA THR A 262 -10.91 -18.32 -12.45
C THR A 262 -11.49 -17.53 -11.26
N GLY A 263 -11.00 -17.80 -10.04
CA GLY A 263 -11.44 -17.08 -8.84
C GLY A 263 -11.10 -15.58 -8.92
N LEU A 264 -9.91 -15.25 -9.41
CA LEU A 264 -9.52 -13.85 -9.61
C LEU A 264 -10.42 -13.12 -10.61
N ASN A 265 -10.80 -13.77 -11.70
CA ASN A 265 -11.75 -13.18 -12.65
C ASN A 265 -13.14 -12.98 -12.05
N GLN A 266 -13.61 -13.87 -11.15
CA GLN A 266 -14.85 -13.67 -10.40
C GLN A 266 -14.78 -12.42 -9.51
N ILE A 267 -13.64 -12.21 -8.81
CA ILE A 267 -13.43 -10.98 -8.02
C ILE A 267 -13.50 -9.72 -8.90
N LEU A 268 -12.82 -9.73 -10.06
CA LEU A 268 -12.86 -8.57 -10.98
C LEU A 268 -14.27 -8.37 -11.54
N GLN A 269 -15.01 -9.43 -11.86
CA GLN A 269 -16.38 -9.31 -12.29
C GLN A 269 -17.27 -8.72 -11.19
N TYR A 270 -17.11 -9.16 -9.94
CA TYR A 270 -17.87 -8.63 -8.82
C TYR A 270 -17.61 -7.12 -8.67
N LEU A 271 -16.33 -6.69 -8.72
CA LEU A 271 -15.95 -5.29 -8.65
C LEU A 271 -16.57 -4.43 -9.77
N ARG A 272 -16.74 -4.97 -10.99
CA ARG A 272 -17.41 -4.27 -12.10
C ARG A 272 -18.88 -3.97 -11.81
N TYR A 273 -19.55 -4.85 -11.08
CA TYR A 273 -20.95 -4.68 -10.69
C TYR A 273 -21.14 -4.01 -9.33
N HIS A 274 -20.05 -3.63 -8.65
CA HIS A 274 -20.06 -2.92 -7.37
C HIS A 274 -19.10 -1.73 -7.42
N ALA A 275 -19.24 -0.92 -8.45
CA ALA A 275 -18.34 0.21 -8.68
C ALA A 275 -18.61 1.35 -7.68
N VAL A 276 -17.52 1.97 -7.19
CA VAL A 276 -17.66 3.21 -6.40
C VAL A 276 -18.12 4.35 -7.33
N THR A 277 -19.14 5.08 -6.91
CA THR A 277 -19.55 6.31 -7.58
C THR A 277 -18.60 7.41 -7.18
N MET A 278 -17.94 8.01 -8.16
CA MET A 278 -17.08 9.18 -7.95
C MET A 278 -17.91 10.44 -8.15
N ASP A 279 -17.99 11.29 -7.14
CA ASP A 279 -18.64 12.61 -7.20
C ASP A 279 -17.77 13.64 -7.95
#